data_8b6e4d29cf809734267b7fe917d6ad6a
#
_entry.id   8b6e4d29cf809734267b7fe917d6ad6a
#
_cell.length_a   1.000
_cell.length_b   1.000
_cell.length_c   1.000
_cell.angle_alpha   90.00
_cell.angle_beta   90.00
_cell.angle_gamma   90.00
#
_symmetry.space_group_name_H-M   'P 1'
#
loop_
_entity.id
_entity.type
_entity.pdbx_description
1 polymer ?
#
loop_
_entity_poly.entity_id
_entity_poly.type
_entity_poly.pdbx_seq_one_letter_code
_entity_poly.pdbx_strand_id
1 'polypeptide(L)'
;GTGKTTLLHRIRKHTYKNCVIAAPTGIAALNAGGVTLHSLLQLPLGAFIPDSLAQLPETQSQLFVTPRDFRRHIHLQERKIRLIQAMELLVIDEVSMLRADTLDLVDLLLRSVRRSPLPFGGVQVLFIGDMLQLPPVVKPHEWQVLSQYSPSLFFFHAHVLQKYPPLYIELTHVYRQQDEQFLTLLNHLRYNELTSQDRQWLSGRIRRTFDPISEEGFVTLTTHNNRADEINTKALEALPGAYQDYHAQISGDFPEHLYPVEPMLRLKIGTRVMMLKNDTQTPRRYYNGMLGTVEEMTPQKLFV
;
A
#
# COMPACT_ATOMS: atom_id res chain seq x y z
N GLY A 1 -3.12 5.74 -15.39
CA GLY A 1 -2.46 4.77 -16.24
C GLY A 1 -1.32 5.26 -17.08
N THR A 2 -0.35 6.04 -16.52
CA THR A 2 0.78 6.61 -17.28
C THR A 2 1.99 5.68 -17.42
N GLY A 3 1.86 4.37 -17.14
CA GLY A 3 2.95 3.41 -17.35
C GLY A 3 3.96 3.31 -16.21
N LYS A 4 3.69 3.84 -15.00
CA LYS A 4 4.58 3.77 -13.83
C LYS A 4 5.07 2.34 -13.53
N THR A 5 4.16 1.38 -13.44
CA THR A 5 4.48 -0.03 -13.19
C THR A 5 5.31 -0.65 -14.31
N THR A 6 5.02 -0.30 -15.56
CA THR A 6 5.82 -0.76 -16.72
C THR A 6 7.24 -0.22 -16.66
N LEU A 7 7.40 1.07 -16.30
CA LEU A 7 8.70 1.70 -16.08
C LEU A 7 9.47 1.01 -14.95
N LEU A 8 8.81 0.72 -13.82
CA LEU A 8 9.39 -0.02 -12.70
C LEU A 8 9.94 -1.37 -13.14
N HIS A 9 9.14 -2.16 -13.85
CA HIS A 9 9.58 -3.47 -14.36
C HIS A 9 10.75 -3.34 -15.34
N ARG A 10 10.76 -2.30 -16.17
CA ARG A 10 11.86 -2.04 -17.10
C ARG A 10 13.14 -1.67 -16.37
N ILE A 11 13.06 -0.79 -15.36
CA ILE A 11 14.21 -0.43 -14.51
C ILE A 11 14.77 -1.69 -13.83
N ARG A 12 13.91 -2.49 -13.19
CA ARG A 12 14.32 -3.74 -12.52
C ARG A 12 15.03 -4.70 -13.47
N LYS A 13 14.55 -4.82 -14.71
CA LYS A 13 15.11 -5.74 -15.70
C LYS A 13 16.46 -5.29 -16.25
N HIS A 14 16.68 -3.98 -16.35
CA HIS A 14 17.84 -3.43 -17.07
C HIS A 14 18.88 -2.77 -16.16
N THR A 15 18.58 -2.56 -14.88
CA THR A 15 19.57 -2.03 -13.93
C THR A 15 20.62 -3.10 -13.61
N TYR A 16 21.86 -2.68 -13.55
CA TYR A 16 22.99 -3.48 -13.04
C TYR A 16 23.27 -3.21 -11.55
N LYS A 17 22.49 -2.33 -10.91
CA LYS A 17 22.58 -2.07 -9.48
C LYS A 17 21.89 -3.16 -8.67
N ASN A 18 22.36 -3.39 -7.45
CA ASN A 18 21.67 -4.18 -6.46
C ASN A 18 20.38 -3.46 -6.06
N CYS A 19 19.30 -3.75 -6.77
CA CYS A 19 18.02 -3.08 -6.69
C CYS A 19 17.05 -3.81 -5.77
N VAL A 20 16.46 -3.09 -4.83
CA VAL A 20 15.39 -3.58 -3.97
C VAL A 20 14.13 -2.75 -4.22
N ILE A 21 12.98 -3.43 -4.36
CA ILE A 21 11.69 -2.79 -4.54
C ILE A 21 10.90 -2.92 -3.25
N ALA A 22 10.35 -1.82 -2.78
CA ALA A 22 9.49 -1.78 -1.60
C ALA A 22 8.25 -0.92 -1.85
N ALA A 23 7.25 -1.06 -0.98
CA ALA A 23 6.06 -0.22 -0.98
C ALA A 23 5.54 0.01 0.45
N PRO A 24 4.71 1.03 0.68
CA PRO A 24 4.14 1.29 2.00
C PRO A 24 3.16 0.21 2.47
N THR A 25 2.43 -0.44 1.56
CA THR A 25 1.41 -1.43 1.87
C THR A 25 1.71 -2.81 1.28
N GLY A 26 1.11 -3.87 1.86
CA GLY A 26 1.29 -5.24 1.39
C GLY A 26 0.81 -5.45 -0.06
N ILE A 27 -0.35 -4.90 -0.40
CA ILE A 27 -0.92 -5.02 -1.75
C ILE A 27 -0.03 -4.30 -2.78
N ALA A 28 0.41 -3.08 -2.48
CA ALA A 28 1.32 -2.35 -3.35
C ALA A 28 2.65 -3.09 -3.54
N ALA A 29 3.20 -3.64 -2.47
CA ALA A 29 4.43 -4.44 -2.52
C ALA A 29 4.30 -5.68 -3.40
N LEU A 30 3.18 -6.41 -3.28
CA LEU A 30 2.89 -7.57 -4.15
C LEU A 30 2.80 -7.17 -5.62
N ASN A 31 2.08 -6.09 -5.92
CA ASN A 31 1.92 -5.60 -7.30
C ASN A 31 3.24 -5.13 -7.92
N ALA A 32 4.10 -4.50 -7.13
CA ALA A 32 5.44 -4.08 -7.55
C ALA A 32 6.43 -5.24 -7.68
N GLY A 33 6.07 -6.44 -7.20
CA GLY A 33 6.98 -7.58 -7.10
C GLY A 33 8.10 -7.37 -6.09
N GLY A 34 7.81 -6.65 -5.01
CA GLY A 34 8.70 -6.30 -3.92
C GLY A 34 8.17 -6.74 -2.55
N VAL A 35 8.57 -6.04 -1.50
CA VAL A 35 8.18 -6.28 -0.11
C VAL A 35 7.74 -4.96 0.54
N THR A 36 7.08 -5.00 1.71
CA THR A 36 6.77 -3.76 2.43
C THR A 36 8.04 -3.13 3.02
N LEU A 37 8.08 -1.79 3.14
CA LEU A 37 9.19 -1.08 3.78
C LEU A 37 9.43 -1.58 5.21
N HIS A 38 8.36 -1.81 5.97
CA HIS A 38 8.44 -2.34 7.34
C HIS A 38 9.09 -3.73 7.37
N SER A 39 8.68 -4.64 6.49
CA SER A 39 9.29 -5.98 6.41
C SER A 39 10.73 -5.95 5.89
N LEU A 40 11.01 -5.09 4.90
CA LEU A 40 12.34 -4.95 4.32
C LEU A 40 13.37 -4.52 5.38
N LEU A 41 13.04 -3.46 6.09
CA LEU A 41 13.96 -2.75 6.99
C LEU A 41 13.73 -3.09 8.47
N GLN A 42 12.77 -3.98 8.79
CA GLN A 42 12.35 -4.29 10.16
C GLN A 42 12.06 -3.02 10.97
N LEU A 43 11.32 -2.08 10.34
CA LEU A 43 10.95 -0.83 10.99
C LEU A 43 10.06 -1.12 12.20
N PRO A 44 10.28 -0.43 13.33
CA PRO A 44 9.38 -0.52 14.47
C PRO A 44 7.98 -0.03 14.09
N LEU A 45 6.98 -0.58 14.75
CA LEU A 45 5.61 -0.09 14.66
C LEU A 45 5.50 1.21 15.49
N GLY A 46 4.77 2.18 14.97
CA GLY A 46 4.58 3.49 15.61
C GLY A 46 5.06 4.64 14.76
N ALA A 47 4.71 5.85 15.18
CA ALA A 47 5.09 7.07 14.51
C ALA A 47 6.52 7.48 14.88
N PHE A 48 7.30 7.93 13.92
CA PHE A 48 8.67 8.37 14.16
C PHE A 48 8.73 9.88 14.42
N ILE A 49 9.33 10.26 15.55
CA ILE A 49 9.61 11.65 15.90
C ILE A 49 11.09 11.91 15.63
N PRO A 50 11.44 12.85 14.73
CA PRO A 50 12.83 13.09 14.34
C PRO A 50 13.68 13.80 15.40
N ASP A 51 13.09 14.14 16.55
CA ASP A 51 13.78 14.80 17.67
C ASP A 51 14.25 13.78 18.70
N SER A 52 15.55 13.73 18.92
CA SER A 52 16.20 12.85 19.93
C SER A 52 15.97 13.32 21.37
N LEU A 53 15.53 14.56 21.58
CA LEU A 53 15.28 15.18 22.88
C LEU A 53 13.80 15.24 23.22
N ALA A 54 12.92 14.76 22.30
CA ALA A 54 11.49 14.74 22.55
C ALA A 54 11.17 13.99 23.86
N GLN A 55 10.56 14.70 24.80
CA GLN A 55 10.03 14.13 26.02
C GLN A 55 8.59 13.70 25.77
N LEU A 56 8.38 12.41 25.60
CA LEU A 56 7.05 11.83 25.46
C LEU A 56 6.53 11.42 26.85
N PRO A 57 5.26 11.62 27.16
CA PRO A 57 4.63 11.01 28.32
C PRO A 57 4.81 9.49 28.28
N GLU A 58 5.05 8.85 29.41
CA GLU A 58 5.27 7.38 29.49
C GLU A 58 4.13 6.58 28.82
N THR A 59 2.89 7.08 28.93
CA THR A 59 1.72 6.49 28.30
C THR A 59 1.74 6.53 26.76
N GLN A 60 2.57 7.35 26.14
CA GLN A 60 2.70 7.51 24.70
C GLN A 60 4.01 6.91 24.15
N SER A 61 4.97 6.56 25.02
CA SER A 61 6.27 6.04 24.61
C SER A 61 6.21 4.77 23.76
N GLN A 62 5.15 3.97 23.87
CA GLN A 62 4.92 2.77 23.06
C GLN A 62 4.39 3.09 21.64
N LEU A 63 3.84 4.28 21.43
CA LEU A 63 3.23 4.70 20.15
C LEU A 63 4.19 5.46 19.24
N PHE A 64 5.30 5.96 19.82
CA PHE A 64 6.26 6.80 19.12
C PHE A 64 7.68 6.24 19.25
N VAL A 65 8.47 6.44 18.21
CA VAL A 65 9.87 6.03 18.13
C VAL A 65 10.72 7.27 17.91
N THR A 66 11.71 7.50 18.79
CA THR A 66 12.69 8.56 18.61
C THR A 66 14.02 8.01 18.07
N PRO A 67 14.95 8.85 17.55
CA PRO A 67 16.28 8.39 17.14
C PRO A 67 17.07 7.72 18.27
N ARG A 68 16.78 8.08 19.54
CA ARG A 68 17.40 7.47 20.71
C ARG A 68 16.89 6.06 20.96
N ASP A 69 15.55 5.88 20.89
CA ASP A 69 14.92 4.57 21.06
C ASP A 69 15.28 3.64 19.94
N PHE A 70 15.27 4.16 18.70
CA PHE A 70 15.68 3.43 17.51
C PHE A 70 17.10 2.85 17.69
N ARG A 71 18.08 3.64 18.10
CA ARG A 71 19.46 3.16 18.30
C ARG A 71 19.61 2.13 19.41
N ARG A 72 18.74 2.14 20.41
CA ARG A 72 18.75 1.20 21.53
C ARG A 72 18.08 -0.13 21.23
N HIS A 73 17.02 -0.11 20.43
CA HIS A 73 16.12 -1.24 20.24
C HIS A 73 16.17 -1.86 18.86
N ILE A 74 16.97 -1.31 17.93
CA ILE A 74 17.06 -1.91 16.61
C ILE A 74 17.93 -3.18 16.66
N HIS A 75 17.25 -4.31 16.43
CA HIS A 75 17.89 -5.62 16.32
C HIS A 75 17.63 -6.18 14.92
N LEU A 76 18.45 -5.77 13.96
CA LEU A 76 18.36 -6.32 12.61
C LEU A 76 19.02 -7.69 12.56
N GLN A 77 18.36 -8.63 11.90
CA GLN A 77 18.96 -9.91 11.55
C GLN A 77 20.18 -9.68 10.64
N GLU A 78 21.24 -10.47 10.80
CA GLU A 78 22.49 -10.32 10.03
C GLU A 78 22.24 -10.33 8.50
N ARG A 79 21.33 -11.20 8.04
CA ARG A 79 20.93 -11.24 6.64
C ARG A 79 20.37 -9.89 6.14
N LYS A 80 19.61 -9.18 6.97
CA LYS A 80 19.06 -7.85 6.65
C LYS A 80 20.15 -6.80 6.60
N ILE A 81 21.09 -6.84 7.54
CA ILE A 81 22.24 -5.93 7.54
C ILE A 81 23.04 -6.09 6.24
N ARG A 82 23.36 -7.31 5.84
CA ARG A 82 24.09 -7.59 4.58
C ARG A 82 23.30 -7.08 3.36
N LEU A 83 21.99 -7.30 3.32
CA LEU A 83 21.13 -6.82 2.24
C LEU A 83 21.16 -5.29 2.15
N ILE A 84 21.00 -4.58 3.26
CA ILE A 84 21.04 -3.12 3.33
C ILE A 84 22.42 -2.58 2.93
N GLN A 85 23.48 -3.22 3.36
CA GLN A 85 24.85 -2.82 3.00
C GLN A 85 25.15 -3.00 1.51
N ALA A 86 24.61 -4.06 0.89
CA ALA A 86 24.78 -4.34 -0.53
C ALA A 86 23.83 -3.53 -1.43
N MET A 87 22.78 -2.92 -0.86
CA MET A 87 21.76 -2.19 -1.65
C MET A 87 22.35 -0.92 -2.28
N GLU A 88 22.14 -0.75 -3.58
CA GLU A 88 22.59 0.42 -4.33
C GLU A 88 21.42 1.27 -4.87
N LEU A 89 20.24 0.63 -5.06
CA LEU A 89 19.02 1.28 -5.51
C LEU A 89 17.83 0.77 -4.69
N LEU A 90 17.15 1.67 -4.01
CA LEU A 90 15.86 1.42 -3.36
C LEU A 90 14.76 2.06 -4.19
N VAL A 91 13.86 1.25 -4.73
CA VAL A 91 12.66 1.76 -5.39
C VAL A 91 11.49 1.67 -4.42
N ILE A 92 10.82 2.79 -4.19
CA ILE A 92 9.62 2.85 -3.35
C ILE A 92 8.42 3.15 -4.26
N ASP A 93 7.55 2.18 -4.44
CA ASP A 93 6.32 2.32 -5.23
C ASP A 93 5.14 2.77 -4.35
N GLU A 94 4.13 3.36 -4.98
CA GLU A 94 2.92 3.92 -4.33
C GLU A 94 3.24 4.92 -3.19
N VAL A 95 4.20 5.83 -3.44
CA VAL A 95 4.68 6.78 -2.44
C VAL A 95 3.64 7.78 -1.96
N SER A 96 2.49 7.92 -2.62
CA SER A 96 1.38 8.74 -2.12
C SER A 96 0.92 8.32 -0.72
N MET A 97 1.05 7.03 -0.39
CA MET A 97 0.69 6.46 0.91
C MET A 97 1.85 6.44 1.92
N LEU A 98 3.05 6.87 1.51
CA LEU A 98 4.24 6.89 2.39
C LEU A 98 4.21 8.13 3.28
N ARG A 99 4.32 7.92 4.59
CA ARG A 99 4.38 9.01 5.58
C ARG A 99 5.78 9.64 5.62
N ALA A 100 5.82 10.94 5.87
CA ALA A 100 7.06 11.71 6.00
C ALA A 100 7.95 11.16 7.14
N ASP A 101 7.38 10.94 8.30
CA ASP A 101 8.09 10.38 9.47
C ASP A 101 8.64 8.97 9.20
N THR A 102 7.90 8.12 8.49
CA THR A 102 8.39 6.80 8.08
C THR A 102 9.60 6.92 7.14
N LEU A 103 9.60 7.89 6.22
CA LEU A 103 10.73 8.10 5.32
C LEU A 103 11.97 8.62 6.06
N ASP A 104 11.80 9.50 7.04
CA ASP A 104 12.89 9.96 7.90
C ASP A 104 13.47 8.79 8.74
N LEU A 105 12.63 7.87 9.20
CA LEU A 105 13.07 6.65 9.87
C LEU A 105 13.86 5.73 8.92
N VAL A 106 13.43 5.59 7.67
CA VAL A 106 14.17 4.86 6.62
C VAL A 106 15.56 5.48 6.39
N ASP A 107 15.63 6.81 6.28
CA ASP A 107 16.91 7.52 6.14
C ASP A 107 17.84 7.26 7.34
N LEU A 108 17.33 7.42 8.56
CA LEU A 108 18.08 7.16 9.79
C LEU A 108 18.64 5.73 9.83
N LEU A 109 17.80 4.73 9.48
CA LEU A 109 18.19 3.33 9.46
C LEU A 109 19.31 3.07 8.44
N LEU A 110 19.11 3.53 7.20
CA LEU A 110 20.07 3.31 6.12
C LEU A 110 21.42 3.97 6.46
N ARG A 111 21.42 5.19 6.98
CA ARG A 111 22.66 5.85 7.45
C ARG A 111 23.34 5.06 8.56
N SER A 112 22.58 4.57 9.53
CA SER A 112 23.12 3.83 10.68
C SER A 112 23.74 2.51 10.26
N VAL A 113 23.06 1.70 9.46
CA VAL A 113 23.53 0.37 9.03
C VAL A 113 24.71 0.46 8.07
N ARG A 114 24.68 1.44 7.17
CA ARG A 114 25.74 1.67 6.18
C ARG A 114 26.91 2.51 6.72
N ARG A 115 26.78 3.03 7.96
CA ARG A 115 27.77 3.92 8.60
C ARG A 115 28.15 5.09 7.70
N SER A 116 27.17 5.71 7.05
CA SER A 116 27.37 6.79 6.09
C SER A 116 26.48 7.99 6.44
N PRO A 117 27.03 9.23 6.48
CA PRO A 117 26.27 10.45 6.74
C PRO A 117 25.48 10.94 5.53
N LEU A 118 25.68 10.34 4.37
CA LEU A 118 24.95 10.71 3.13
C LEU A 118 23.47 10.39 3.25
N PRO A 119 22.58 11.11 2.54
CA PRO A 119 21.15 10.79 2.49
C PRO A 119 20.95 9.32 2.15
N PHE A 120 20.07 8.66 2.90
CA PHE A 120 19.77 7.23 2.76
C PHE A 120 21.02 6.33 2.85
N GLY A 121 22.07 6.78 3.57
CA GLY A 121 23.32 6.05 3.67
C GLY A 121 24.07 5.90 2.33
N GLY A 122 23.82 6.80 1.37
CA GLY A 122 24.37 6.76 0.01
C GLY A 122 23.65 5.80 -0.95
N VAL A 123 22.50 5.24 -0.58
CA VAL A 123 21.63 4.47 -1.47
C VAL A 123 20.89 5.45 -2.38
N GLN A 124 20.87 5.17 -3.67
CA GLN A 124 19.99 5.90 -4.59
C GLN A 124 18.54 5.52 -4.31
N VAL A 125 17.65 6.50 -4.15
CA VAL A 125 16.22 6.23 -3.92
C VAL A 125 15.41 6.73 -5.09
N LEU A 126 14.53 5.86 -5.62
CA LEU A 126 13.57 6.18 -6.66
C LEU A 126 12.16 6.08 -6.08
N PHE A 127 11.46 7.20 -6.07
CA PHE A 127 10.07 7.32 -5.63
C PHE A 127 9.14 7.22 -6.85
N ILE A 128 8.17 6.29 -6.81
CA ILE A 128 7.17 6.11 -7.85
C ILE A 128 5.78 6.22 -7.22
N GLY A 129 4.90 7.02 -7.80
CA GLY A 129 3.54 7.15 -7.28
C GLY A 129 2.72 8.21 -8.01
N ASP A 130 1.58 8.51 -7.44
CA ASP A 130 0.65 9.56 -7.90
C ASP A 130 0.11 10.30 -6.69
N MET A 131 0.55 11.54 -6.47
CA MET A 131 0.24 12.33 -5.27
C MET A 131 -1.24 12.68 -5.12
N LEU A 132 -2.03 12.53 -6.16
CA LEU A 132 -3.48 12.76 -6.15
C LEU A 132 -4.29 11.47 -5.93
N GLN A 133 -3.60 10.32 -5.68
CA GLN A 133 -4.23 9.09 -5.21
C GLN A 133 -4.33 9.08 -3.67
N LEU A 134 -4.56 7.91 -3.08
CA LEU A 134 -4.79 7.80 -1.65
C LEU A 134 -3.63 8.40 -0.83
N PRO A 135 -3.93 9.32 0.11
CA PRO A 135 -2.93 9.92 0.98
C PRO A 135 -2.46 8.95 2.07
N PRO A 136 -1.37 9.29 2.78
CA PRO A 136 -0.96 8.55 3.96
C PRO A 136 -2.05 8.54 5.03
N VAL A 137 -2.16 7.42 5.77
CA VAL A 137 -3.11 7.28 6.88
C VAL A 137 -2.39 7.47 8.21
N VAL A 138 -3.00 8.23 9.10
CA VAL A 138 -2.51 8.48 10.46
C VAL A 138 -3.68 8.51 11.43
N LYS A 139 -3.47 8.07 12.66
CA LYS A 139 -4.46 8.20 13.73
C LYS A 139 -4.46 9.65 14.26
N PRO A 140 -5.62 10.19 14.66
CA PRO A 140 -5.71 11.60 15.13
C PRO A 140 -4.70 11.95 16.25
N HIS A 141 -4.50 11.04 17.20
CA HIS A 141 -3.55 11.26 18.31
C HIS A 141 -2.07 11.24 17.83
N GLU A 142 -1.74 10.45 16.80
CA GLU A 142 -0.39 10.48 16.20
C GLU A 142 -0.17 11.81 15.48
N TRP A 143 -1.17 12.27 14.72
CA TRP A 143 -1.06 13.52 13.97
C TRP A 143 -0.90 14.74 14.89
N GLN A 144 -1.58 14.75 16.02
CA GLN A 144 -1.44 15.82 17.03
C GLN A 144 0.03 16.04 17.45
N VAL A 145 0.81 14.98 17.51
CA VAL A 145 2.25 15.04 17.82
C VAL A 145 3.07 15.33 16.57
N LEU A 146 2.86 14.59 15.49
CA LEU A 146 3.65 14.69 14.25
C LEU A 146 3.52 16.06 13.58
N SER A 147 2.38 16.73 13.70
CA SER A 147 2.16 18.07 13.13
C SER A 147 3.09 19.14 13.70
N GLN A 148 3.72 18.89 14.84
CA GLN A 148 4.74 19.77 15.40
C GLN A 148 6.10 19.67 14.69
N TYR A 149 6.33 18.56 13.98
CA TYR A 149 7.60 18.25 13.32
C TYR A 149 7.52 18.27 11.80
N SER A 150 6.32 18.15 11.23
CA SER A 150 6.14 18.14 9.78
C SER A 150 4.87 18.89 9.39
N PRO A 151 4.91 19.73 8.32
CA PRO A 151 3.74 20.49 7.87
C PRO A 151 2.65 19.61 7.24
N SER A 152 2.98 18.40 6.82
CA SER A 152 2.01 17.40 6.35
C SER A 152 2.55 15.97 6.48
N LEU A 153 1.67 14.99 6.25
CA LEU A 153 2.01 13.58 6.30
C LEU A 153 2.74 13.06 5.05
N PHE A 154 2.68 13.79 3.94
CA PHE A 154 3.21 13.33 2.68
C PHE A 154 4.75 13.20 2.72
N PHE A 155 5.26 12.15 2.12
CA PHE A 155 6.69 11.80 2.11
C PHE A 155 7.62 12.94 1.69
N PHE A 156 7.17 13.82 0.79
CA PHE A 156 7.98 14.95 0.32
C PHE A 156 8.21 16.03 1.39
N HIS A 157 7.50 15.97 2.53
CA HIS A 157 7.77 16.78 3.72
C HIS A 157 8.71 16.09 4.73
N ALA A 158 9.23 14.92 4.42
CA ALA A 158 10.29 14.30 5.23
C ALA A 158 11.52 15.22 5.30
N HIS A 159 12.14 15.34 6.47
CA HIS A 159 13.28 16.23 6.69
C HIS A 159 14.44 15.93 5.76
N VAL A 160 14.67 14.65 5.44
CA VAL A 160 15.70 14.24 4.49
C VAL A 160 15.46 14.84 3.10
N LEU A 161 14.21 14.90 2.62
CA LEU A 161 13.89 15.45 1.30
C LEU A 161 13.81 16.97 1.28
N GLN A 162 13.47 17.60 2.41
CA GLN A 162 13.57 19.06 2.55
C GLN A 162 15.02 19.52 2.43
N LYS A 163 15.95 18.75 2.96
CA LYS A 163 17.40 19.03 2.89
C LYS A 163 18.02 18.60 1.55
N TYR A 164 17.54 17.52 0.97
CA TYR A 164 18.05 16.93 -0.28
C TYR A 164 16.87 16.61 -1.22
N PRO A 165 16.32 17.62 -1.92
CA PRO A 165 15.16 17.44 -2.78
C PRO A 165 15.47 16.48 -3.93
N PRO A 166 14.56 15.57 -4.27
CA PRO A 166 14.72 14.65 -5.38
C PRO A 166 14.50 15.36 -6.72
N LEU A 167 15.08 14.80 -7.78
CA LEU A 167 14.72 15.19 -9.14
C LEU A 167 13.28 14.69 -9.43
N TYR A 168 12.43 15.59 -9.92
CA TYR A 168 11.05 15.28 -10.28
C TYR A 168 10.93 15.01 -11.79
N ILE A 169 10.26 13.90 -12.13
CA ILE A 169 9.94 13.52 -13.51
C ILE A 169 8.45 13.17 -13.57
N GLU A 170 7.70 13.86 -14.41
CA GLU A 170 6.28 13.62 -14.63
C GLU A 170 6.05 12.76 -15.89
N LEU A 171 5.24 11.69 -15.73
CA LEU A 171 4.76 10.89 -16.84
C LEU A 171 3.36 11.38 -17.24
N THR A 172 3.27 12.07 -18.37
CA THR A 172 2.05 12.74 -18.82
C THR A 172 1.17 11.89 -19.73
N HIS A 173 1.75 10.95 -20.49
CA HIS A 173 0.99 10.15 -21.45
C HIS A 173 0.21 9.02 -20.77
N VAL A 174 -1.12 8.95 -21.02
CA VAL A 174 -2.01 7.93 -20.46
C VAL A 174 -2.19 6.77 -21.45
N TYR A 175 -1.92 5.55 -21.01
CA TYR A 175 -2.01 4.32 -21.83
C TYR A 175 -3.20 3.43 -21.47
N ARG A 176 -3.74 3.54 -20.24
CA ARG A 176 -4.74 2.59 -19.71
C ARG A 176 -6.15 2.88 -20.23
N GLN A 177 -6.47 4.13 -20.48
CA GLN A 177 -7.80 4.57 -20.92
C GLN A 177 -7.69 5.21 -22.29
N GLN A 178 -8.64 4.85 -23.19
CA GLN A 178 -8.70 5.34 -24.56
C GLN A 178 -9.94 6.23 -24.84
N ASP A 179 -10.91 6.23 -23.92
CA ASP A 179 -12.08 7.12 -24.02
C ASP A 179 -11.66 8.55 -23.65
N GLU A 180 -11.56 9.41 -24.65
CA GLU A 180 -11.11 10.80 -24.51
C GLU A 180 -12.03 11.64 -23.61
N GLN A 181 -13.34 11.40 -23.66
CA GLN A 181 -14.31 12.11 -22.82
C GLN A 181 -14.13 11.74 -21.36
N PHE A 182 -13.94 10.45 -21.09
CA PHE A 182 -13.68 9.97 -19.74
C PHE A 182 -12.30 10.42 -19.23
N LEU A 183 -11.27 10.46 -20.07
CA LEU A 183 -9.96 11.01 -19.73
C LEU A 183 -10.04 12.49 -19.36
N THR A 184 -10.78 13.28 -20.13
CA THR A 184 -11.00 14.71 -19.86
C THR A 184 -11.68 14.89 -18.51
N LEU A 185 -12.75 14.14 -18.22
CA LEU A 185 -13.42 14.16 -16.93
C LEU A 185 -12.47 13.80 -15.77
N LEU A 186 -11.67 12.74 -15.94
CA LEU A 186 -10.69 12.34 -14.90
C LEU A 186 -9.63 13.43 -14.64
N ASN A 187 -9.18 14.14 -15.68
CA ASN A 187 -8.27 15.27 -15.53
C ASN A 187 -8.95 16.45 -14.83
N HIS A 188 -10.19 16.80 -15.19
CA HIS A 188 -10.95 17.83 -14.48
C HIS A 188 -11.15 17.49 -13.00
N LEU A 189 -11.44 16.22 -12.68
CA LEU A 189 -11.49 15.74 -11.28
C LEU A 189 -10.12 15.88 -10.59
N ARG A 190 -9.05 15.50 -11.28
CA ARG A 190 -7.68 15.54 -10.76
C ARG A 190 -7.23 16.96 -10.39
N TYR A 191 -7.59 17.93 -11.22
CA TYR A 191 -7.22 19.33 -11.00
C TYR A 191 -8.28 20.17 -10.27
N ASN A 192 -9.39 19.52 -9.85
CA ASN A 192 -10.54 20.20 -9.25
C ASN A 192 -11.18 21.28 -10.14
N GLU A 193 -11.25 21.01 -11.43
CA GLU A 193 -11.75 21.93 -12.49
C GLU A 193 -13.03 21.38 -13.13
N LEU A 194 -13.92 20.75 -12.37
CA LEU A 194 -15.16 20.15 -12.85
C LEU A 194 -16.06 21.22 -13.51
N THR A 195 -16.38 20.99 -14.78
CA THR A 195 -17.32 21.79 -15.57
C THR A 195 -18.77 21.40 -15.31
N SER A 196 -19.72 22.21 -15.81
CA SER A 196 -21.15 21.87 -15.78
C SER A 196 -21.45 20.61 -16.62
N GLN A 197 -20.76 20.41 -17.72
CA GLN A 197 -20.89 19.23 -18.57
C GLN A 197 -20.42 17.95 -17.85
N ASP A 198 -19.29 18.02 -17.12
CA ASP A 198 -18.79 16.91 -16.31
C ASP A 198 -19.79 16.52 -15.22
N ARG A 199 -20.39 17.52 -14.56
CA ARG A 199 -21.40 17.30 -13.52
C ARG A 199 -22.66 16.63 -14.11
N GLN A 200 -23.09 17.05 -15.29
CA GLN A 200 -24.21 16.44 -15.98
C GLN A 200 -23.91 14.99 -16.36
N TRP A 201 -22.71 14.73 -16.89
CA TRP A 201 -22.27 13.38 -17.25
C TRP A 201 -22.20 12.45 -16.04
N LEU A 202 -21.65 12.91 -14.92
CA LEU A 202 -21.60 12.17 -13.67
C LEU A 202 -23.01 11.92 -13.12
N SER A 203 -23.88 12.93 -13.14
CA SER A 203 -25.28 12.80 -12.68
C SER A 203 -26.04 11.72 -13.43
N GLY A 204 -25.78 11.58 -14.74
CA GLY A 204 -26.38 10.51 -15.58
C GLY A 204 -25.91 9.09 -15.20
N ARG A 205 -24.84 8.97 -14.41
CA ARG A 205 -24.33 7.68 -13.91
C ARG A 205 -24.84 7.32 -12.52
N ILE A 206 -25.56 8.24 -11.85
CA ILE A 206 -26.14 7.98 -10.54
C ILE A 206 -27.37 7.09 -10.68
N ARG A 207 -27.31 5.91 -10.09
CA ARG A 207 -28.42 4.96 -10.00
C ARG A 207 -28.90 4.89 -8.55
N ARG A 208 -30.05 5.50 -8.25
CA ARG A 208 -30.61 5.54 -6.89
C ARG A 208 -31.13 4.19 -6.39
N THR A 209 -31.55 3.33 -7.31
CA THR A 209 -32.13 2.00 -7.06
C THR A 209 -31.13 0.86 -7.34
N PHE A 210 -29.83 1.17 -7.39
CA PHE A 210 -28.81 0.16 -7.62
C PHE A 210 -28.71 -0.80 -6.44
N ASP A 211 -28.90 -2.09 -6.72
CA ASP A 211 -28.68 -3.16 -5.77
C ASP A 211 -27.41 -3.95 -6.13
N PRO A 212 -26.33 -3.82 -5.36
CA PRO A 212 -25.07 -4.49 -5.65
C PRO A 212 -25.12 -6.01 -5.56
N ILE A 213 -26.20 -6.58 -4.99
CA ILE A 213 -26.37 -8.03 -4.82
C ILE A 213 -26.97 -8.65 -6.07
N SER A 214 -27.97 -7.98 -6.64
CA SER A 214 -28.74 -8.51 -7.80
C SER A 214 -28.13 -8.17 -9.15
N GLU A 215 -27.26 -7.12 -9.24
CA GLU A 215 -26.66 -6.71 -10.51
C GLU A 215 -25.27 -7.35 -10.70
N GLU A 216 -25.11 -8.19 -11.72
CA GLU A 216 -23.86 -8.82 -12.08
C GLU A 216 -22.86 -7.83 -12.71
N GLY A 217 -21.57 -8.15 -12.60
CA GLY A 217 -20.48 -7.38 -13.25
C GLY A 217 -20.01 -6.13 -12.49
N PHE A 218 -20.61 -5.80 -11.34
CA PHE A 218 -20.22 -4.64 -10.54
C PHE A 218 -19.40 -5.04 -9.31
N VAL A 219 -18.49 -4.14 -8.90
CA VAL A 219 -17.76 -4.20 -7.62
C VAL A 219 -18.08 -2.91 -6.87
N THR A 220 -18.51 -3.05 -5.61
CA THR A 220 -18.78 -1.91 -4.75
C THR A 220 -17.51 -1.41 -4.11
N LEU A 221 -17.18 -0.14 -4.31
CA LEU A 221 -16.09 0.54 -3.64
C LEU A 221 -16.63 1.36 -2.47
N THR A 222 -16.00 1.24 -1.31
CA THR A 222 -16.35 1.99 -0.10
C THR A 222 -15.09 2.53 0.58
N THR A 223 -15.26 3.57 1.39
CA THR A 223 -14.17 4.20 2.14
C THR A 223 -13.88 3.54 3.49
N HIS A 224 -14.75 2.63 3.96
CA HIS A 224 -14.65 2.00 5.27
C HIS A 224 -14.84 0.49 5.18
N ASN A 225 -13.99 -0.27 5.85
CA ASN A 225 -14.05 -1.75 5.88
C ASN A 225 -15.40 -2.25 6.43
N ASN A 226 -15.89 -1.69 7.54
CA ASN A 226 -17.18 -2.08 8.13
C ASN A 226 -18.33 -2.04 7.11
N ARG A 227 -18.32 -1.05 6.20
CA ARG A 227 -19.34 -0.96 5.16
C ARG A 227 -19.16 -2.02 4.08
N ALA A 228 -17.92 -2.37 3.74
CA ALA A 228 -17.65 -3.48 2.83
C ALA A 228 -18.11 -4.80 3.45
N ASP A 229 -17.81 -5.01 4.73
CA ASP A 229 -18.18 -6.23 5.47
C ASP A 229 -19.70 -6.38 5.58
N GLU A 230 -20.44 -5.29 5.86
CA GLU A 230 -21.91 -5.30 5.84
C GLU A 230 -22.48 -5.72 4.48
N ILE A 231 -21.95 -5.15 3.39
CA ILE A 231 -22.41 -5.47 2.03
C ILE A 231 -22.07 -6.92 1.69
N ASN A 232 -20.86 -7.37 1.97
CA ASN A 232 -20.41 -8.73 1.70
C ASN A 232 -21.20 -9.75 2.52
N THR A 233 -21.45 -9.49 3.80
CA THR A 233 -22.23 -10.37 4.67
C THR A 233 -23.66 -10.53 4.14
N LYS A 234 -24.33 -9.42 3.81
CA LYS A 234 -25.69 -9.47 3.25
C LYS A 234 -25.72 -10.24 1.92
N ALA A 235 -24.75 -10.01 1.06
CA ALA A 235 -24.65 -10.73 -0.21
C ALA A 235 -24.43 -12.23 0.01
N LEU A 236 -23.58 -12.61 0.95
CA LEU A 236 -23.31 -14.00 1.30
C LEU A 236 -24.52 -14.67 1.95
N GLU A 237 -25.26 -13.98 2.82
CA GLU A 237 -26.49 -14.48 3.41
C GLU A 237 -27.59 -14.74 2.37
N ALA A 238 -27.70 -13.89 1.37
CA ALA A 238 -28.68 -14.02 0.29
C ALA A 238 -28.44 -15.22 -0.64
N LEU A 239 -27.20 -15.75 -0.68
CA LEU A 239 -26.88 -16.94 -1.47
C LEU A 239 -27.53 -18.20 -0.85
N PRO A 240 -28.07 -19.12 -1.66
CA PRO A 240 -28.58 -20.39 -1.20
C PRO A 240 -27.46 -21.32 -0.70
N GLY A 241 -27.82 -22.35 0.07
CA GLY A 241 -26.90 -23.41 0.50
C GLY A 241 -26.23 -23.16 1.84
N ALA A 242 -25.44 -24.14 2.27
CA ALA A 242 -24.74 -24.14 3.54
C ALA A 242 -23.43 -23.37 3.47
N TYR A 243 -23.02 -22.81 4.61
CA TYR A 243 -21.70 -22.22 4.77
C TYR A 243 -20.62 -23.28 4.84
N GLN A 244 -19.45 -22.97 4.28
CA GLN A 244 -18.20 -23.70 4.53
C GLN A 244 -17.19 -22.72 5.09
N ASP A 245 -16.61 -23.06 6.23
CA ASP A 245 -15.60 -22.26 6.91
C ASP A 245 -14.20 -22.83 6.62
N TYR A 246 -13.28 -21.94 6.25
CA TYR A 246 -11.86 -22.23 6.02
C TYR A 246 -11.02 -21.46 7.02
N HIS A 247 -10.25 -22.17 7.83
CA HIS A 247 -9.38 -21.57 8.84
C HIS A 247 -7.96 -21.39 8.30
N ALA A 248 -7.39 -20.21 8.51
CA ALA A 248 -6.00 -19.94 8.16
C ALA A 248 -5.05 -20.81 8.98
N GLN A 249 -4.03 -21.34 8.35
CA GLN A 249 -2.89 -21.96 9.04
C GLN A 249 -1.78 -20.92 9.16
N ILE A 250 -1.50 -20.49 10.39
CA ILE A 250 -0.51 -19.47 10.68
C ILE A 250 0.72 -20.17 11.23
N SER A 251 1.90 -19.86 10.69
CA SER A 251 3.18 -20.40 11.14
C SER A 251 4.19 -19.27 11.39
N GLY A 252 4.97 -19.40 12.45
CA GLY A 252 5.93 -18.38 12.88
C GLY A 252 5.25 -17.17 13.53
N ASP A 253 6.02 -16.09 13.68
CA ASP A 253 5.55 -14.83 14.24
C ASP A 253 4.96 -13.96 13.11
N PHE A 254 3.63 -14.05 12.93
CA PHE A 254 2.90 -13.31 11.91
C PHE A 254 1.72 -12.56 12.57
N PRO A 255 1.88 -11.26 12.86
CA PRO A 255 0.88 -10.46 13.57
C PRO A 255 -0.45 -10.33 12.80
N GLU A 256 -1.57 -10.37 13.52
CA GLU A 256 -2.93 -10.31 12.93
C GLU A 256 -3.17 -9.11 12.02
N HIS A 257 -2.63 -7.93 12.36
CA HIS A 257 -2.79 -6.73 11.54
C HIS A 257 -2.13 -6.81 10.16
N LEU A 258 -1.33 -7.85 9.90
CA LEU A 258 -0.71 -8.12 8.59
C LEU A 258 -1.47 -9.19 7.80
N TYR A 259 -2.53 -9.75 8.34
CA TYR A 259 -3.31 -10.75 7.62
C TYR A 259 -3.96 -10.14 6.38
N PRO A 260 -3.81 -10.78 5.21
CA PRO A 260 -4.43 -10.29 3.97
C PRO A 260 -5.95 -10.47 3.95
N VAL A 261 -6.48 -11.37 4.78
CA VAL A 261 -7.90 -11.69 4.96
C VAL A 261 -8.14 -12.11 6.40
N GLU A 262 -9.41 -12.18 6.79
CA GLU A 262 -9.81 -12.71 8.09
C GLU A 262 -9.27 -14.13 8.34
N PRO A 263 -8.92 -14.47 9.59
CA PRO A 263 -8.40 -15.81 9.95
C PRO A 263 -9.37 -16.94 9.61
N MET A 264 -10.65 -16.65 9.57
CA MET A 264 -11.71 -17.57 9.17
C MET A 264 -12.44 -17.02 7.95
N LEU A 265 -12.29 -17.70 6.82
CA LEU A 265 -12.95 -17.35 5.58
C LEU A 265 -14.22 -18.20 5.43
N ARG A 266 -15.38 -17.55 5.51
CA ARG A 266 -16.70 -18.18 5.37
C ARG A 266 -17.25 -17.96 3.97
N LEU A 267 -17.63 -19.01 3.29
CA LEU A 267 -18.09 -18.97 1.90
C LEU A 267 -19.32 -19.86 1.68
N LYS A 268 -20.00 -19.61 0.56
CA LYS A 268 -21.03 -20.49 -0.05
C LYS A 268 -20.71 -20.67 -1.55
N ILE A 269 -21.28 -21.68 -2.16
CA ILE A 269 -21.28 -21.80 -3.63
C ILE A 269 -21.98 -20.56 -4.21
N GLY A 270 -21.43 -20.00 -5.26
CA GLY A 270 -21.90 -18.73 -5.87
C GLY A 270 -21.26 -17.49 -5.25
N THR A 271 -20.44 -17.57 -4.18
CA THR A 271 -19.74 -16.42 -3.62
C THR A 271 -18.78 -15.84 -4.64
N ARG A 272 -18.87 -14.53 -4.85
CA ARG A 272 -17.89 -13.79 -5.67
C ARG A 272 -16.65 -13.50 -4.82
N VAL A 273 -15.50 -13.82 -5.36
CA VAL A 273 -14.21 -13.67 -4.68
C VAL A 273 -13.21 -12.91 -5.55
N MET A 274 -12.23 -12.31 -4.92
CA MET A 274 -11.09 -11.69 -5.60
C MET A 274 -9.80 -12.38 -5.15
N MET A 275 -8.97 -12.77 -6.11
CA MET A 275 -7.65 -13.35 -5.82
C MET A 275 -6.72 -12.29 -5.25
N LEU A 276 -6.13 -12.54 -4.09
CA LEU A 276 -5.20 -11.61 -3.43
C LEU A 276 -3.73 -11.94 -3.70
N LYS A 277 -3.47 -12.95 -4.54
CA LYS A 277 -2.11 -13.40 -4.86
C LYS A 277 -2.03 -13.84 -6.33
N ASN A 278 -0.85 -13.70 -6.93
CA ASN A 278 -0.59 -14.27 -8.23
C ASN A 278 -0.35 -15.78 -8.13
N ASP A 279 -0.82 -16.54 -9.12
CA ASP A 279 -0.44 -17.95 -9.28
C ASP A 279 1.09 -18.07 -9.45
N THR A 280 1.68 -19.02 -8.78
CA THR A 280 3.11 -19.31 -8.85
C THR A 280 3.47 -20.27 -9.99
N GLN A 281 2.47 -20.88 -10.63
CA GLN A 281 2.66 -21.84 -11.73
C GLN A 281 2.89 -21.13 -13.07
N THR A 282 3.45 -21.87 -14.03
CA THR A 282 3.64 -21.42 -15.40
C THR A 282 2.96 -22.41 -16.35
N PRO A 283 1.98 -21.98 -17.17
CA PRO A 283 1.40 -20.63 -17.24
C PRO A 283 0.56 -20.28 -16.02
N ARG A 284 0.48 -18.99 -15.68
CA ARG A 284 -0.36 -18.50 -14.59
C ARG A 284 -1.84 -18.67 -14.92
N ARG A 285 -2.60 -19.26 -14.02
CA ARG A 285 -4.05 -19.46 -14.15
C ARG A 285 -4.84 -18.26 -13.63
N TYR A 286 -4.30 -17.57 -12.61
CA TYR A 286 -4.90 -16.39 -12.02
C TYR A 286 -3.84 -15.36 -11.58
N TYR A 287 -4.28 -14.14 -11.36
CA TYR A 287 -3.45 -13.03 -10.89
C TYR A 287 -4.16 -12.25 -9.79
N ASN A 288 -3.38 -11.49 -9.02
CA ASN A 288 -3.92 -10.63 -7.97
C ASN A 288 -4.92 -9.60 -8.54
N GLY A 289 -6.10 -9.50 -7.92
CA GLY A 289 -7.21 -8.67 -8.39
C GLY A 289 -8.15 -9.36 -9.39
N MET A 290 -7.87 -10.59 -9.83
CA MET A 290 -8.79 -11.35 -10.67
C MET A 290 -10.03 -11.74 -9.87
N LEU A 291 -11.19 -11.46 -10.45
CA LEU A 291 -12.48 -11.85 -9.89
C LEU A 291 -12.86 -13.26 -10.35
N GLY A 292 -13.51 -14.00 -9.48
CA GLY A 292 -14.05 -15.32 -9.76
C GLY A 292 -15.31 -15.59 -8.94
N THR A 293 -15.97 -16.69 -9.24
CA THR A 293 -17.13 -17.17 -8.49
C THR A 293 -16.85 -18.58 -8.00
N VAL A 294 -17.20 -18.85 -6.75
CA VAL A 294 -17.02 -20.17 -6.14
C VAL A 294 -17.99 -21.14 -6.79
N GLU A 295 -17.48 -22.14 -7.50
CA GLU A 295 -18.28 -23.17 -8.21
C GLU A 295 -18.44 -24.42 -7.36
N GLU A 296 -17.37 -24.85 -6.68
CA GLU A 296 -17.39 -26.07 -5.87
C GLU A 296 -16.53 -25.86 -4.61
N MET A 297 -16.95 -26.45 -3.51
CA MET A 297 -16.27 -26.40 -2.21
C MET A 297 -16.15 -27.79 -1.61
N THR A 298 -14.95 -28.11 -1.13
CA THR A 298 -14.69 -29.23 -0.24
C THR A 298 -14.00 -28.70 1.03
N PRO A 299 -13.93 -29.48 2.13
CA PRO A 299 -13.22 -29.02 3.34
C PRO A 299 -11.75 -28.62 3.12
N GLN A 300 -11.14 -29.04 2.02
CA GLN A 300 -9.71 -28.85 1.74
C GLN A 300 -9.43 -28.07 0.45
N LYS A 301 -10.42 -27.92 -0.43
CA LYS A 301 -10.23 -27.29 -1.76
C LYS A 301 -11.41 -26.40 -2.10
N LEU A 302 -11.09 -25.32 -2.78
CA LEU A 302 -12.00 -24.34 -3.32
C LEU A 302 -11.78 -24.26 -4.83
N PHE A 303 -12.84 -24.37 -5.62
CA PHE A 303 -12.83 -24.19 -7.06
C PHE A 303 -13.52 -22.88 -7.40
N VAL A 304 -12.83 -22.05 -8.20
CA VAL A 304 -13.24 -20.70 -8.57
C VAL A 304 -13.09 -20.51 -10.07
#